data_6cc64b9c70bdf9b055ead7a3d513d830
#
_entry.id   6cc64b9c70bdf9b055ead7a3d513d830
#
_cell.length_a   1.000
_cell.length_b   1.000
_cell.length_c   1.000
_cell.angle_alpha   90.00
_cell.angle_beta   90.00
_cell.angle_gamma   90.00
#
_symmetry.space_group_name_H-M   'P 1'
#
loop_
_entity.id
_entity.type
_entity.pdbx_description
1 polymer ?
#
loop_
_entity_poly.entity_id
_entity_poly.type
_entity_poly.pdbx_seq_one_letter_code
_entity_poly.pdbx_strand_id
1 'polypeptide(L)'
;MAGIGVKLNNIYGKNTLTTDVIGMGYSTVMTIAPMLTVIGALCIMEYFLDFSSVGYVTRELFSCTVLYIFIFALLTASPFNSVLSKYMSDVIYEETYADIMACYYVGLFLNILLSSLVGIPFCIHEYLVGKVDIIYVFTGYCGFIALVFVFYSMLYLSICKDYKKISFFFIIGMTVTVLLSFWFVRGLHKSITYSMLLALTIGFWLIAALEFSVVRSYFRENSGNYRAVFGYFKEYWPLVTTNFLYTLGLYIHNFVFWTTDLRMIVVRSFVCVQPYDMATCLAMFTNISASVIFISRVEMHFHERYKAYSEAVIGGRGCDIEITKKRMFRMLAEELMSLARVQFIITLVIFLFCMIFLPRLGFGGMTMRIYPCLTAGYFILFLMYAEIIFLYYFNDLKGSVMTALSFCLSTMIGSIISTHFSEIWYGIGLVVGCFVGWSVAYARIRNMEKNLDIHIFCNGHLLKRTKGTCPSPKVFDRYQGDTEERMKES
;
A
#
# COMPACT_ATOMS: atom_id res chain seq x y z
N MET A 1 7.36 10.46 5.03
CA MET A 1 7.81 9.07 4.90
C MET A 1 9.34 8.86 4.95
N ALA A 2 10.08 9.60 5.72
CA ALA A 2 11.54 9.47 5.84
C ALA A 2 12.01 8.37 6.83
N GLY A 3 11.34 7.24 6.89
CA GLY A 3 11.44 6.30 8.01
C GLY A 3 12.49 5.22 7.94
N ILE A 4 12.51 4.43 6.92
CA ILE A 4 13.54 3.40 6.68
C ILE A 4 14.83 4.08 6.24
N GLY A 5 14.75 5.14 5.42
CA GLY A 5 15.90 5.84 4.89
C GLY A 5 16.89 6.32 5.93
N VAL A 6 16.45 6.83 7.09
CA VAL A 6 17.38 7.36 8.11
C VAL A 6 18.06 6.27 8.94
N LYS A 7 17.39 5.14 9.23
CA LYS A 7 18.09 3.99 9.85
C LYS A 7 18.98 3.25 8.85
N LEU A 8 18.55 3.15 7.60
CA LEU A 8 19.35 2.65 6.50
C LEU A 8 20.54 3.56 6.20
N ASN A 9 20.43 4.88 6.29
CA ASN A 9 21.55 5.81 6.12
C ASN A 9 22.70 5.52 7.12
N ASN A 10 22.40 5.07 8.33
CA ASN A 10 23.44 4.61 9.27
C ASN A 10 24.11 3.29 8.85
N ILE A 11 23.42 2.46 8.06
CA ILE A 11 23.98 1.23 7.48
C ILE A 11 24.68 1.54 6.16
N TYR A 12 24.08 2.39 5.32
CA TYR A 12 24.66 2.86 4.04
C TYR A 12 25.79 3.89 4.19
N GLY A 13 25.90 4.55 5.33
CA GLY A 13 26.91 5.59 5.59
C GLY A 13 28.37 5.13 5.55
N LYS A 14 28.63 3.84 5.30
CA LYS A 14 29.99 3.27 5.13
C LYS A 14 30.39 3.05 3.67
N ASN A 15 29.63 3.50 2.69
CA ASN A 15 29.95 3.51 1.25
C ASN A 15 30.68 2.26 0.70
N THR A 16 30.37 1.07 1.18
CA THR A 16 30.90 -0.19 0.64
C THR A 16 29.75 -0.99 0.01
N LEU A 17 29.99 -1.56 -1.18
CA LEU A 17 29.02 -2.40 -1.90
C LEU A 17 28.39 -3.50 -1.02
N THR A 18 29.16 -4.04 -0.07
CA THR A 18 28.68 -5.04 0.88
C THR A 18 27.67 -4.51 1.87
N THR A 19 27.82 -3.28 2.38
CA THR A 19 26.86 -2.64 3.29
C THR A 19 25.57 -2.27 2.57
N ASP A 20 25.65 -1.86 1.30
CA ASP A 20 24.47 -1.58 0.49
C ASP A 20 23.64 -2.84 0.23
N VAL A 21 24.29 -3.95 -0.13
CA VAL A 21 23.62 -5.24 -0.35
C VAL A 21 22.99 -5.78 0.95
N ILE A 22 23.68 -5.67 2.08
CA ILE A 22 23.16 -6.09 3.39
C ILE A 22 21.97 -5.19 3.80
N GLY A 23 22.06 -3.89 3.59
CA GLY A 23 20.97 -2.94 3.88
C GLY A 23 19.73 -3.21 3.03
N MET A 24 19.91 -3.47 1.73
CA MET A 24 18.82 -3.86 0.83
C MET A 24 18.22 -5.21 1.24
N GLY A 25 19.05 -6.21 1.54
CA GLY A 25 18.60 -7.52 2.02
C GLY A 25 17.79 -7.41 3.30
N TYR A 26 18.27 -6.66 4.28
CA TYR A 26 17.57 -6.41 5.54
C TYR A 26 16.20 -5.73 5.33
N SER A 27 16.16 -4.67 4.54
CA SER A 27 14.93 -3.95 4.23
C SER A 27 13.92 -4.84 3.49
N THR A 28 14.39 -5.63 2.53
CA THR A 28 13.57 -6.58 1.79
C THR A 28 12.96 -7.63 2.72
N VAL A 29 13.77 -8.24 3.59
CA VAL A 29 13.30 -9.24 4.57
C VAL A 29 12.24 -8.63 5.49
N MET A 30 12.48 -7.41 6.01
CA MET A 30 11.51 -6.76 6.91
C MET A 30 10.19 -6.40 6.24
N THR A 31 10.20 -6.07 4.95
CA THR A 31 8.98 -5.74 4.19
C THR A 31 8.21 -7.00 3.79
N ILE A 32 8.91 -8.08 3.47
CA ILE A 32 8.32 -9.34 3.00
C ILE A 32 7.94 -10.25 4.18
N ALA A 33 8.60 -10.12 5.32
CA ALA A 33 8.40 -11.00 6.49
C ALA A 33 6.93 -11.15 6.92
N PRO A 34 6.11 -10.10 7.05
CA PRO A 34 4.70 -10.24 7.40
C PRO A 34 3.95 -11.21 6.50
N MET A 35 4.17 -11.11 5.21
CA MET A 35 3.50 -11.88 4.19
C MET A 35 4.03 -13.33 4.15
N LEU A 36 5.36 -13.52 4.22
CA LEU A 36 5.94 -14.86 4.28
C LEU A 36 5.51 -15.62 5.54
N THR A 37 5.34 -14.93 6.67
CA THR A 37 4.87 -15.56 7.91
C THR A 37 3.43 -16.02 7.80
N VAL A 38 2.54 -15.25 7.15
CA VAL A 38 1.14 -15.66 6.91
C VAL A 38 1.09 -16.86 5.98
N ILE A 39 1.79 -16.83 4.85
CA ILE A 39 1.82 -17.96 3.90
C ILE A 39 2.44 -19.19 4.56
N GLY A 40 3.56 -19.04 5.26
CA GLY A 40 4.19 -20.11 5.99
C GLY A 40 3.27 -20.75 7.03
N ALA A 41 2.52 -19.95 7.78
CA ALA A 41 1.54 -20.44 8.75
C ALA A 41 0.42 -21.22 8.05
N LEU A 42 -0.13 -20.72 6.94
CA LEU A 42 -1.15 -21.43 6.16
C LEU A 42 -0.60 -22.77 5.64
N CYS A 43 0.58 -22.80 5.01
CA CYS A 43 1.21 -24.02 4.53
C CYS A 43 1.48 -25.03 5.66
N ILE A 44 1.94 -24.57 6.83
CA ILE A 44 2.14 -25.44 8.01
C ILE A 44 0.82 -26.03 8.47
N MET A 45 -0.24 -25.22 8.57
CA MET A 45 -1.56 -25.71 8.97
C MET A 45 -2.12 -26.70 7.95
N GLU A 46 -2.02 -26.43 6.66
CA GLU A 46 -2.50 -27.33 5.59
C GLU A 46 -1.78 -28.67 5.61
N TYR A 47 -0.47 -28.67 5.78
CA TYR A 47 0.34 -29.88 5.79
C TYR A 47 0.13 -30.74 7.03
N PHE A 48 0.19 -30.14 8.24
CA PHE A 48 0.16 -30.89 9.50
C PHE A 48 -1.26 -31.24 10.02
N LEU A 49 -2.30 -30.57 9.54
CA LEU A 49 -3.70 -30.86 9.90
C LEU A 49 -4.39 -31.77 8.87
N ASP A 50 -3.64 -32.38 7.94
CA ASP A 50 -4.21 -33.23 6.88
C ASP A 50 -5.35 -32.55 6.11
N PHE A 51 -5.13 -31.28 5.72
CA PHE A 51 -6.12 -30.49 4.98
C PHE A 51 -6.56 -31.17 3.68
N SER A 52 -5.70 -32.01 3.10
CA SER A 52 -6.00 -32.83 1.93
C SER A 52 -7.10 -33.88 2.17
N SER A 53 -7.32 -34.32 3.42
CA SER A 53 -8.37 -35.24 3.78
C SER A 53 -9.76 -34.59 3.85
N VAL A 54 -9.82 -33.24 3.89
CA VAL A 54 -11.08 -32.50 3.93
C VAL A 54 -11.76 -32.54 2.54
N GLY A 55 -13.08 -32.64 2.51
CA GLY A 55 -13.85 -32.64 1.29
C GLY A 55 -13.57 -31.41 0.42
N TYR A 56 -13.47 -31.59 -0.89
CA TYR A 56 -13.08 -30.58 -1.87
C TYR A 56 -13.81 -29.24 -1.69
N VAL A 57 -15.16 -29.28 -1.59
CA VAL A 57 -15.98 -28.07 -1.45
C VAL A 57 -15.64 -27.26 -0.20
N THR A 58 -15.42 -27.94 0.93
CA THR A 58 -15.10 -27.28 2.20
C THR A 58 -13.68 -26.69 2.19
N ARG A 59 -12.76 -27.34 1.50
CA ARG A 59 -11.40 -26.88 1.30
C ARG A 59 -11.36 -25.59 0.45
N GLU A 60 -12.08 -25.62 -0.69
CA GLU A 60 -12.17 -24.46 -1.55
C GLU A 60 -12.93 -23.30 -0.90
N LEU A 61 -13.93 -23.57 -0.05
CA LEU A 61 -14.59 -22.54 0.73
C LEU A 61 -13.62 -21.81 1.64
N PHE A 62 -12.73 -22.52 2.33
CA PHE A 62 -11.70 -21.89 3.17
C PHE A 62 -10.74 -21.04 2.33
N SER A 63 -10.22 -21.58 1.23
CA SER A 63 -9.29 -20.86 0.35
C SER A 63 -9.90 -19.59 -0.22
N CYS A 64 -11.14 -19.65 -0.71
CA CYS A 64 -11.87 -18.47 -1.19
C CYS A 64 -12.15 -17.47 -0.07
N THR A 65 -12.50 -17.93 1.13
CA THR A 65 -12.73 -17.04 2.28
C THR A 65 -11.47 -16.27 2.63
N VAL A 66 -10.33 -16.93 2.70
CA VAL A 66 -9.03 -16.28 2.97
C VAL A 66 -8.70 -15.28 1.85
N LEU A 67 -8.85 -15.65 0.57
CA LEU A 67 -8.63 -14.79 -0.57
C LEU A 67 -9.49 -13.50 -0.48
N TYR A 68 -10.77 -13.64 -0.19
CA TYR A 68 -11.69 -12.51 -0.07
C TYR A 68 -11.34 -11.62 1.11
N ILE A 69 -11.00 -12.20 2.29
CA ILE A 69 -10.55 -11.44 3.45
C ILE A 69 -9.37 -10.54 3.08
N PHE A 70 -8.36 -11.06 2.36
CA PHE A 70 -7.18 -10.28 1.98
C PHE A 70 -7.49 -9.21 0.94
N ILE A 71 -8.19 -9.54 -0.15
CA ILE A 71 -8.50 -8.58 -1.22
C ILE A 71 -9.37 -7.44 -0.71
N PHE A 72 -10.47 -7.78 -0.02
CA PHE A 72 -11.39 -6.76 0.46
C PHE A 72 -10.84 -5.96 1.65
N ALA A 73 -9.99 -6.53 2.50
CA ALA A 73 -9.31 -5.77 3.53
C ALA A 73 -8.36 -4.71 2.94
N LEU A 74 -7.61 -5.05 1.91
CA LEU A 74 -6.77 -4.07 1.19
C LEU A 74 -7.63 -3.01 0.49
N LEU A 75 -8.71 -3.42 -0.18
CA LEU A 75 -9.57 -2.50 -0.92
C LEU A 75 -10.27 -1.50 -0.01
N THR A 76 -10.68 -1.91 1.20
CA THR A 76 -11.39 -1.03 2.15
C THR A 76 -10.45 -0.20 3.03
N ALA A 77 -9.23 -0.69 3.33
CA ALA A 77 -8.27 0.06 4.13
C ALA A 77 -7.50 1.11 3.31
N SER A 78 -7.20 0.83 2.04
CA SER A 78 -6.33 1.68 1.21
C SER A 78 -6.83 3.12 0.97
N PRO A 79 -8.13 3.41 0.82
CA PRO A 79 -8.60 4.75 0.48
C PRO A 79 -8.15 5.82 1.48
N PHE A 80 -8.13 5.50 2.75
CA PHE A 80 -7.84 6.48 3.80
C PHE A 80 -6.35 6.65 4.10
N ASN A 81 -5.52 5.68 3.73
CA ASN A 81 -4.12 5.60 4.11
C ASN A 81 -3.31 6.84 3.70
N SER A 82 -3.46 7.35 2.48
CA SER A 82 -2.66 8.50 2.02
C SER A 82 -3.07 9.81 2.65
N VAL A 83 -4.37 10.02 2.90
CA VAL A 83 -4.85 11.24 3.56
C VAL A 83 -4.37 11.27 5.00
N LEU A 84 -4.50 10.13 5.70
CA LEU A 84 -4.04 9.99 7.09
C LEU A 84 -2.52 10.13 7.19
N SER A 85 -1.77 9.53 6.26
CA SER A 85 -0.32 9.68 6.20
C SER A 85 0.11 11.13 5.98
N LYS A 86 -0.61 11.86 5.11
CA LYS A 86 -0.34 13.28 4.87
C LYS A 86 -0.67 14.12 6.11
N TYR A 87 -1.84 13.90 6.73
CA TYR A 87 -2.23 14.59 7.97
C TYR A 87 -1.19 14.37 9.07
N MET A 88 -0.77 13.14 9.28
CA MET A 88 0.28 12.82 10.27
C MET A 88 1.60 13.53 9.97
N SER A 89 1.98 13.63 8.70
CA SER A 89 3.22 14.32 8.32
C SER A 89 3.13 15.82 8.61
N ASP A 90 1.98 16.43 8.37
CA ASP A 90 1.74 17.85 8.64
C ASP A 90 1.74 18.11 10.17
N VAL A 91 1.06 17.28 10.96
CA VAL A 91 1.03 17.33 12.43
C VAL A 91 2.43 17.15 13.06
N ILE A 92 3.25 16.24 12.50
CA ILE A 92 4.63 16.04 12.94
C ILE A 92 5.49 17.27 12.60
N TYR A 93 5.25 17.90 11.45
CA TYR A 93 5.95 19.12 11.06
C TYR A 93 5.58 20.32 11.94
N GLU A 94 4.31 20.41 12.35
CA GLU A 94 3.78 21.45 13.24
C GLU A 94 4.06 21.17 14.72
N GLU A 95 4.66 20.02 15.04
CA GLU A 95 4.97 19.55 16.40
C GLU A 95 3.73 19.37 17.32
N THR A 96 2.53 19.22 16.72
CA THR A 96 1.27 19.04 17.46
C THR A 96 0.95 17.56 17.68
N TYR A 97 1.83 16.83 18.35
CA TYR A 97 1.77 15.36 18.48
C TYR A 97 0.48 14.82 19.11
N ALA A 98 -0.25 15.62 19.90
CA ALA A 98 -1.50 15.22 20.52
C ALA A 98 -2.63 14.94 19.48
N ASP A 99 -2.53 15.53 18.26
CA ASP A 99 -3.51 15.34 17.20
C ASP A 99 -3.36 13.99 16.48
N ILE A 100 -2.24 13.29 16.66
CA ILE A 100 -1.98 11.99 16.01
C ILE A 100 -2.97 10.94 16.49
N MET A 101 -3.29 10.89 17.79
CA MET A 101 -4.28 9.94 18.31
C MET A 101 -5.70 10.27 17.85
N ALA A 102 -6.06 11.55 17.71
CA ALA A 102 -7.33 11.95 17.13
C ALA A 102 -7.47 11.45 15.68
N CYS A 103 -6.40 11.61 14.89
CA CYS A 103 -6.32 11.10 13.51
C CYS A 103 -6.46 9.56 13.48
N TYR A 104 -5.79 8.86 14.37
CA TYR A 104 -5.86 7.39 14.47
C TYR A 104 -7.29 6.91 14.72
N TYR A 105 -8.00 7.48 15.68
CA TYR A 105 -9.38 7.08 16.00
C TYR A 105 -10.37 7.41 14.87
N VAL A 106 -10.23 8.57 14.21
CA VAL A 106 -11.07 8.92 13.07
C VAL A 106 -10.85 7.95 11.91
N GLY A 107 -9.60 7.64 11.59
CA GLY A 107 -9.30 6.71 10.52
C GLY A 107 -9.75 5.28 10.84
N LEU A 108 -9.63 4.83 12.09
CA LEU A 108 -10.17 3.55 12.55
C LEU A 108 -11.68 3.50 12.33
N PHE A 109 -12.40 4.54 12.75
CA PHE A 109 -13.85 4.65 12.55
C PHE A 109 -14.24 4.59 11.07
N LEU A 110 -13.56 5.35 10.21
CA LEU A 110 -13.82 5.36 8.76
C LEU A 110 -13.56 4.00 8.12
N ASN A 111 -12.48 3.33 8.52
CA ASN A 111 -12.16 1.97 8.04
C ASN A 111 -13.22 0.96 8.47
N ILE A 112 -13.68 0.98 9.74
CA ILE A 112 -14.76 0.12 10.22
C ILE A 112 -16.04 0.40 9.43
N LEU A 113 -16.39 1.67 9.23
CA LEU A 113 -17.62 2.05 8.53
C LEU A 113 -17.61 1.52 7.09
N LEU A 114 -16.55 1.76 6.34
CA LEU A 114 -16.44 1.30 4.96
C LEU A 114 -16.38 -0.22 4.85
N SER A 115 -15.61 -0.87 5.73
CA SER A 115 -15.50 -2.33 5.75
C SER A 115 -16.81 -3.00 6.13
N SER A 116 -17.57 -2.43 7.08
CA SER A 116 -18.88 -2.95 7.46
C SER A 116 -19.91 -2.72 6.35
N LEU A 117 -19.85 -1.60 5.64
CA LEU A 117 -20.73 -1.31 4.50
C LEU A 117 -20.57 -2.34 3.37
N VAL A 118 -19.37 -2.87 3.17
CA VAL A 118 -19.08 -3.91 2.18
C VAL A 118 -19.30 -5.30 2.76
N GLY A 119 -18.79 -5.57 3.97
CA GLY A 119 -18.76 -6.90 4.56
C GLY A 119 -20.11 -7.39 5.05
N ILE A 120 -20.97 -6.53 5.63
CA ILE A 120 -22.27 -6.96 6.15
C ILE A 120 -23.21 -7.45 5.03
N PRO A 121 -23.41 -6.71 3.92
CA PRO A 121 -24.22 -7.19 2.80
C PRO A 121 -23.68 -8.49 2.20
N PHE A 122 -22.35 -8.64 2.11
CA PHE A 122 -21.72 -9.87 1.66
C PHE A 122 -22.01 -11.03 2.60
N CYS A 123 -21.88 -10.86 3.90
CA CYS A 123 -22.20 -11.89 4.90
C CYS A 123 -23.67 -12.32 4.85
N ILE A 124 -24.58 -11.36 4.66
CA ILE A 124 -26.02 -11.65 4.50
C ILE A 124 -26.24 -12.49 3.24
N HIS A 125 -25.59 -12.14 2.13
CA HIS A 125 -25.65 -12.90 0.89
C HIS A 125 -25.14 -14.34 1.07
N GLU A 126 -23.98 -14.52 1.72
CA GLU A 126 -23.40 -15.84 2.00
C GLU A 126 -24.31 -16.72 2.88
N TYR A 127 -24.97 -16.12 3.85
CA TYR A 127 -25.90 -16.84 4.70
C TYR A 127 -27.19 -17.24 3.96
N LEU A 128 -27.79 -16.31 3.18
CA LEU A 128 -29.08 -16.53 2.53
C LEU A 128 -28.97 -17.36 1.25
N VAL A 129 -28.00 -17.06 0.40
CA VAL A 129 -27.83 -17.69 -0.93
C VAL A 129 -26.85 -18.87 -0.84
N GLY A 130 -25.69 -18.65 -0.22
CA GLY A 130 -24.65 -19.66 -0.04
C GLY A 130 -25.05 -20.77 0.93
N LYS A 131 -25.98 -20.49 1.86
CA LYS A 131 -26.34 -21.41 2.97
C LYS A 131 -25.13 -21.86 3.79
N VAL A 132 -24.13 -21.00 3.89
CA VAL A 132 -22.96 -21.23 4.73
C VAL A 132 -23.38 -21.05 6.20
N ASP A 133 -22.81 -21.87 7.10
CA ASP A 133 -23.09 -21.76 8.53
C ASP A 133 -22.80 -20.35 9.05
N ILE A 134 -23.74 -19.78 9.78
CA ILE A 134 -23.65 -18.40 10.28
C ILE A 134 -22.44 -18.17 11.16
N ILE A 135 -22.01 -19.21 11.92
CA ILE A 135 -20.83 -19.13 12.78
C ILE A 135 -19.55 -18.99 11.92
N TYR A 136 -19.50 -19.73 10.82
CA TYR A 136 -18.38 -19.62 9.85
C TYR A 136 -18.34 -18.25 9.20
N VAL A 137 -19.47 -17.75 8.70
CA VAL A 137 -19.60 -16.42 8.05
C VAL A 137 -19.21 -15.31 9.02
N PHE A 138 -19.72 -15.37 10.27
CA PHE A 138 -19.38 -14.40 11.29
C PHE A 138 -17.89 -14.42 11.65
N THR A 139 -17.28 -15.61 11.75
CA THR A 139 -15.85 -15.75 12.00
C THR A 139 -15.04 -15.14 10.84
N GLY A 140 -15.44 -15.38 9.59
CA GLY A 140 -14.82 -14.76 8.42
C GLY A 140 -14.93 -13.22 8.43
N TYR A 141 -16.09 -12.69 8.81
CA TYR A 141 -16.30 -11.25 8.98
C TYR A 141 -15.38 -10.66 10.07
N CYS A 142 -15.28 -11.33 11.22
CA CYS A 142 -14.36 -10.91 12.28
C CYS A 142 -12.89 -10.92 11.81
N GLY A 143 -12.51 -11.93 11.01
CA GLY A 143 -11.18 -12.02 10.42
C GLY A 143 -10.92 -10.89 9.41
N PHE A 144 -11.92 -10.55 8.60
CA PHE A 144 -11.85 -9.42 7.68
C PHE A 144 -11.63 -8.09 8.41
N ILE A 145 -12.44 -7.78 9.43
CA ILE A 145 -12.27 -6.56 10.24
C ILE A 145 -10.92 -6.53 10.97
N ALA A 146 -10.48 -7.67 11.52
CA ALA A 146 -9.18 -7.78 12.18
C ALA A 146 -8.03 -7.43 11.22
N LEU A 147 -8.07 -7.95 9.99
CA LEU A 147 -7.04 -7.68 9.00
C LEU A 147 -7.06 -6.22 8.51
N VAL A 148 -8.24 -5.60 8.42
CA VAL A 148 -8.35 -4.14 8.16
C VAL A 148 -7.64 -3.35 9.26
N PHE A 149 -7.79 -3.73 10.53
CA PHE A 149 -7.09 -3.06 11.63
C PHE A 149 -5.59 -3.26 11.57
N VAL A 150 -5.12 -4.46 11.23
CA VAL A 150 -3.71 -4.74 11.02
C VAL A 150 -3.14 -3.81 9.93
N PHE A 151 -3.75 -3.76 8.74
CA PHE A 151 -3.27 -2.91 7.66
C PHE A 151 -3.29 -1.42 7.99
N TYR A 152 -4.29 -0.99 8.74
CA TYR A 152 -4.39 0.39 9.19
C TYR A 152 -3.33 0.75 10.24
N SER A 153 -3.14 -0.10 11.27
CA SER A 153 -2.15 0.14 12.34
C SER A 153 -0.72 0.05 11.82
N MET A 154 -0.45 -0.84 10.86
CA MET A 154 0.84 -0.90 10.16
C MET A 154 1.26 0.45 9.56
N LEU A 155 0.32 1.27 9.06
CA LEU A 155 0.62 2.59 8.52
C LEU A 155 1.30 3.47 9.58
N TYR A 156 0.74 3.53 10.78
CA TYR A 156 1.28 4.34 11.88
C TYR A 156 2.64 3.85 12.36
N LEU A 157 2.82 2.54 12.48
CA LEU A 157 4.12 1.94 12.83
C LEU A 157 5.17 2.18 11.74
N SER A 158 4.75 2.19 10.48
CA SER A 158 5.63 2.51 9.34
C SER A 158 6.11 3.96 9.40
N ILE A 159 5.25 4.90 9.78
CA ILE A 159 5.63 6.31 9.98
C ILE A 159 6.59 6.45 11.18
N CYS A 160 6.35 5.69 12.27
CA CYS A 160 7.26 5.60 13.42
C CYS A 160 8.57 4.86 13.14
N LYS A 161 8.74 4.28 11.94
CA LYS A 161 9.95 3.57 11.49
C LYS A 161 10.22 2.24 12.20
N ASP A 162 9.23 1.63 12.82
CA ASP A 162 9.38 0.44 13.65
C ASP A 162 9.01 -0.87 12.94
N TYR A 163 9.58 -1.06 11.75
CA TYR A 163 9.35 -2.24 10.90
C TYR A 163 9.71 -3.56 11.59
N LYS A 164 10.69 -3.52 12.50
CA LYS A 164 11.06 -4.70 13.30
C LYS A 164 9.91 -5.20 14.16
N LYS A 165 9.17 -4.28 14.78
CA LYS A 165 8.02 -4.64 15.61
C LYS A 165 6.89 -5.19 14.75
N ILE A 166 6.62 -4.61 13.57
CA ILE A 166 5.62 -5.15 12.64
C ILE A 166 5.92 -6.62 12.33
N SER A 167 7.14 -6.90 11.82
CA SER A 167 7.54 -8.28 11.49
C SER A 167 7.48 -9.22 12.70
N PHE A 168 7.89 -8.74 13.87
CA PHE A 168 7.86 -9.53 15.11
C PHE A 168 6.43 -9.87 15.55
N PHE A 169 5.50 -8.91 15.43
CA PHE A 169 4.09 -9.14 15.77
C PHE A 169 3.41 -10.13 14.82
N PHE A 170 3.77 -10.10 13.53
CA PHE A 170 3.30 -11.11 12.59
C PHE A 170 3.84 -12.51 12.93
N ILE A 171 5.11 -12.63 13.32
CA ILE A 171 5.67 -13.91 13.77
C ILE A 171 4.92 -14.42 15.01
N ILE A 172 4.68 -13.58 16.02
CA ILE A 172 3.93 -13.96 17.22
C ILE A 172 2.51 -14.36 16.84
N GLY A 173 1.77 -13.52 16.12
CA GLY A 173 0.39 -13.76 15.76
C GLY A 173 0.21 -15.03 14.94
N MET A 174 1.07 -15.27 13.96
CA MET A 174 1.01 -16.47 13.13
C MET A 174 1.46 -17.73 13.88
N THR A 175 2.43 -17.62 14.79
CA THR A 175 2.78 -18.74 15.68
C THR A 175 1.59 -19.14 16.57
N VAL A 176 0.91 -18.14 17.15
CA VAL A 176 -0.31 -18.39 17.95
C VAL A 176 -1.42 -18.99 17.08
N THR A 177 -1.60 -18.50 15.85
CA THR A 177 -2.55 -19.06 14.87
C THR A 177 -2.30 -20.57 14.66
N VAL A 178 -1.06 -20.96 14.39
CA VAL A 178 -0.69 -22.36 14.19
C VAL A 178 -0.98 -23.19 15.44
N LEU A 179 -0.55 -22.74 16.61
CA LEU A 179 -0.76 -23.45 17.87
C LEU A 179 -2.25 -23.60 18.21
N LEU A 180 -3.04 -22.54 18.03
CA LEU A 180 -4.49 -22.59 18.27
C LEU A 180 -5.21 -23.50 17.29
N SER A 181 -4.82 -23.54 16.01
CA SER A 181 -5.43 -24.43 15.03
C SER A 181 -5.21 -25.89 15.39
N PHE A 182 -4.01 -26.26 15.85
CA PHE A 182 -3.71 -27.59 16.37
C PHE A 182 -4.54 -27.93 17.61
N TRP A 183 -4.65 -26.99 18.54
CA TRP A 183 -5.43 -27.19 19.75
C TRP A 183 -6.93 -27.37 19.45
N PHE A 184 -7.51 -26.59 18.55
CA PHE A 184 -8.91 -26.72 18.16
C PHE A 184 -9.21 -28.03 17.43
N VAL A 185 -8.31 -28.49 16.55
CA VAL A 185 -8.53 -29.74 15.81
C VAL A 185 -8.27 -30.95 16.68
N ARG A 186 -7.13 -31.02 17.38
CA ARG A 186 -6.73 -32.21 18.14
C ARG A 186 -7.30 -32.24 19.58
N GLY A 187 -7.43 -31.06 20.21
CA GLY A 187 -7.94 -30.96 21.59
C GLY A 187 -9.46 -30.87 21.66
N LEU A 188 -10.09 -30.07 20.81
CA LEU A 188 -11.55 -29.85 20.83
C LEU A 188 -12.30 -30.62 19.74
N HIS A 189 -11.62 -31.40 18.91
CA HIS A 189 -12.20 -32.20 17.82
C HIS A 189 -13.14 -31.40 16.89
N LYS A 190 -12.82 -30.12 16.62
CA LYS A 190 -13.58 -29.28 15.70
C LYS A 190 -13.18 -29.56 14.24
N SER A 191 -14.03 -29.16 13.30
CA SER A 191 -13.71 -29.25 11.87
C SER A 191 -12.43 -28.47 11.53
N ILE A 192 -11.60 -29.04 10.65
CA ILE A 192 -10.28 -28.49 10.31
C ILE A 192 -10.42 -27.07 9.74
N THR A 193 -11.29 -26.87 8.76
CA THR A 193 -11.48 -25.57 8.07
C THR A 193 -11.96 -24.46 8.99
N TYR A 194 -12.95 -24.78 9.86
CA TYR A 194 -13.42 -23.80 10.84
C TYR A 194 -12.34 -23.47 11.87
N SER A 195 -11.60 -24.47 12.34
CA SER A 195 -10.51 -24.29 13.30
C SER A 195 -9.39 -23.43 12.74
N MET A 196 -9.02 -23.63 11.47
CA MET A 196 -8.02 -22.81 10.77
C MET A 196 -8.50 -21.36 10.60
N LEU A 197 -9.76 -21.14 10.20
CA LEU A 197 -10.32 -19.80 10.02
C LEU A 197 -10.43 -19.05 11.36
N LEU A 198 -10.91 -19.73 12.42
CA LEU A 198 -11.03 -19.16 13.76
C LEU A 198 -9.65 -18.82 14.33
N ALA A 199 -8.67 -19.72 14.21
CA ALA A 199 -7.31 -19.47 14.67
C ALA A 199 -6.66 -18.30 13.92
N LEU A 200 -6.85 -18.23 12.60
CA LEU A 200 -6.36 -17.12 11.77
C LEU A 200 -6.99 -15.78 12.20
N THR A 201 -8.29 -15.77 12.46
CA THR A 201 -9.01 -14.60 12.97
C THR A 201 -8.46 -14.13 14.31
N ILE A 202 -8.23 -15.05 15.26
CA ILE A 202 -7.64 -14.72 16.56
C ILE A 202 -6.21 -14.19 16.40
N GLY A 203 -5.42 -14.80 15.49
CA GLY A 203 -4.07 -14.34 15.19
C GLY A 203 -4.04 -12.90 14.65
N PHE A 204 -4.93 -12.54 13.73
CA PHE A 204 -5.04 -11.17 13.23
C PHE A 204 -5.50 -10.18 14.31
N TRP A 205 -6.45 -10.54 15.17
CA TRP A 205 -6.83 -9.70 16.31
C TRP A 205 -5.68 -9.50 17.30
N LEU A 206 -4.86 -10.52 17.52
CA LEU A 206 -3.68 -10.42 18.37
C LEU A 206 -2.65 -9.45 17.76
N ILE A 207 -2.38 -9.56 16.45
CA ILE A 207 -1.48 -8.64 15.75
C ILE A 207 -2.01 -7.21 15.86
N ALA A 208 -3.28 -6.98 15.54
CA ALA A 208 -3.92 -5.66 15.62
C ALA A 208 -3.82 -5.06 17.04
N ALA A 209 -4.05 -5.88 18.08
CA ALA A 209 -3.94 -5.44 19.47
C ALA A 209 -2.50 -5.06 19.87
N LEU A 210 -1.50 -5.85 19.42
CA LEU A 210 -0.09 -5.56 19.66
C LEU A 210 0.34 -4.26 18.95
N GLU A 211 -0.05 -4.08 17.69
CA GLU A 211 0.22 -2.87 16.92
C GLU A 211 -0.43 -1.65 17.56
N PHE A 212 -1.71 -1.74 17.94
CA PHE A 212 -2.42 -0.67 18.64
C PHE A 212 -1.73 -0.30 19.96
N SER A 213 -1.31 -1.29 20.75
CA SER A 213 -0.59 -1.07 22.00
C SER A 213 0.67 -0.24 21.81
N VAL A 214 1.43 -0.51 20.73
CA VAL A 214 2.64 0.24 20.42
C VAL A 214 2.32 1.64 19.92
N VAL A 215 1.32 1.81 19.05
CA VAL A 215 0.88 3.13 18.61
C VAL A 215 0.52 4.00 19.82
N ARG A 216 -0.28 3.46 20.76
CA ARG A 216 -0.66 4.16 21.99
C ARG A 216 0.52 4.42 22.93
N SER A 217 1.55 3.59 22.91
CA SER A 217 2.77 3.82 23.73
C SER A 217 3.59 5.00 23.22
N TYR A 218 3.58 5.25 21.90
CA TYR A 218 4.27 6.39 21.28
C TYR A 218 3.48 7.69 21.40
N PHE A 219 2.16 7.63 21.24
CA PHE A 219 1.26 8.78 21.25
C PHE A 219 0.27 8.64 22.42
N ARG A 220 0.63 9.17 23.58
CA ARG A 220 -0.17 9.03 24.80
C ARG A 220 -1.31 10.03 24.90
N GLU A 221 -1.10 11.22 24.33
CA GLU A 221 -2.04 12.34 24.43
C GLU A 221 -3.04 12.31 23.26
N ASN A 222 -4.26 12.72 23.52
CA ASN A 222 -5.31 12.87 22.51
C ASN A 222 -5.93 14.26 22.67
N SER A 223 -5.80 15.11 21.64
CA SER A 223 -6.35 16.46 21.64
C SER A 223 -7.88 16.51 21.54
N GLY A 224 -8.51 15.41 21.09
CA GLY A 224 -9.95 15.36 20.82
C GLY A 224 -10.41 16.19 19.61
N ASN A 225 -9.48 16.71 18.80
CA ASN A 225 -9.80 17.57 17.65
C ASN A 225 -10.24 16.76 16.40
N TYR A 226 -11.25 15.92 16.55
CA TYR A 226 -11.75 15.06 15.47
C TYR A 226 -12.30 15.85 14.28
N ARG A 227 -12.84 17.07 14.52
CA ARG A 227 -13.43 17.91 13.47
C ARG A 227 -12.39 18.40 12.46
N ALA A 228 -11.19 18.71 12.91
CA ALA A 228 -10.09 19.11 12.03
C ALA A 228 -9.69 17.97 11.08
N VAL A 229 -9.62 16.75 11.60
CA VAL A 229 -9.31 15.55 10.79
C VAL A 229 -10.37 15.35 9.71
N PHE A 230 -11.67 15.41 10.04
CA PHE A 230 -12.74 15.30 9.04
C PHE A 230 -12.70 16.45 8.02
N GLY A 231 -12.37 17.68 8.43
CA GLY A 231 -12.15 18.80 7.52
C GLY A 231 -11.05 18.54 6.51
N TYR A 232 -9.96 17.92 6.96
CA TYR A 232 -8.83 17.55 6.14
C TYR A 232 -9.18 16.50 5.07
N PHE A 233 -10.03 15.51 5.39
CA PHE A 233 -10.56 14.57 4.40
C PHE A 233 -11.33 15.25 3.29
N LYS A 234 -12.10 16.29 3.61
CA LYS A 234 -12.85 17.07 2.62
C LYS A 234 -11.92 17.85 1.68
N GLU A 235 -10.81 18.34 2.19
CA GLU A 235 -9.83 19.08 1.39
C GLU A 235 -9.04 18.14 0.48
N TYR A 236 -8.61 16.99 1.02
CA TYR A 236 -7.73 16.01 0.34
C TYR A 236 -8.47 14.78 -0.19
N TRP A 237 -9.77 14.89 -0.48
CA TRP A 237 -10.54 13.78 -1.05
C TRP A 237 -9.94 13.16 -2.34
N PRO A 238 -9.19 13.91 -3.20
CA PRO A 238 -8.57 13.30 -4.37
C PRO A 238 -7.55 12.21 -4.00
N LEU A 239 -6.88 12.31 -2.83
CA LEU A 239 -5.99 11.25 -2.35
C LEU A 239 -6.77 9.96 -2.02
N VAL A 240 -7.95 10.09 -1.39
CA VAL A 240 -8.84 8.94 -1.13
C VAL A 240 -9.21 8.26 -2.44
N THR A 241 -9.63 9.06 -3.43
CA THR A 241 -10.04 8.57 -4.75
C THR A 241 -8.88 7.90 -5.50
N THR A 242 -7.68 8.51 -5.47
CA THR A 242 -6.51 7.93 -6.14
C THR A 242 -6.15 6.57 -5.56
N ASN A 243 -6.11 6.45 -4.23
CA ASN A 243 -5.77 5.18 -3.58
C ASN A 243 -6.83 4.10 -3.81
N PHE A 244 -8.10 4.48 -3.74
CA PHE A 244 -9.20 3.56 -4.03
C PHE A 244 -9.11 3.03 -5.47
N LEU A 245 -8.98 3.93 -6.45
CA LEU A 245 -8.89 3.56 -7.87
C LEU A 245 -7.61 2.76 -8.17
N TYR A 246 -6.50 3.10 -7.54
CA TYR A 246 -5.26 2.34 -7.67
C TYR A 246 -5.43 0.92 -7.15
N THR A 247 -5.97 0.75 -5.93
CA THR A 247 -6.17 -0.57 -5.34
C THR A 247 -7.26 -1.36 -6.06
N LEU A 248 -8.32 -0.68 -6.50
CA LEU A 248 -9.35 -1.31 -7.35
C LEU A 248 -8.74 -1.79 -8.68
N GLY A 249 -7.95 -0.96 -9.35
CA GLY A 249 -7.25 -1.32 -10.58
C GLY A 249 -6.29 -2.50 -10.43
N LEU A 250 -5.71 -2.66 -9.21
CA LEU A 250 -4.85 -3.78 -8.87
C LEU A 250 -5.60 -5.13 -8.87
N TYR A 251 -6.89 -5.15 -8.57
CA TYR A 251 -7.71 -6.36 -8.47
C TYR A 251 -8.85 -6.43 -9.50
N ILE A 252 -9.12 -5.35 -10.26
CA ILE A 252 -10.24 -5.31 -11.22
C ILE A 252 -10.14 -6.39 -12.27
N HIS A 253 -8.93 -6.76 -12.69
CA HIS A 253 -8.71 -7.84 -13.63
C HIS A 253 -9.12 -9.20 -13.04
N ASN A 254 -8.86 -9.48 -11.75
CA ASN A 254 -9.36 -10.69 -11.09
C ASN A 254 -10.90 -10.70 -11.10
N PHE A 255 -11.54 -9.58 -10.74
CA PHE A 255 -12.99 -9.48 -10.74
C PHE A 255 -13.61 -9.70 -12.12
N VAL A 256 -12.96 -9.23 -13.21
CA VAL A 256 -13.38 -9.52 -14.59
C VAL A 256 -13.30 -11.03 -14.86
N PHE A 257 -12.19 -11.69 -14.51
CA PHE A 257 -12.06 -13.14 -14.70
C PHE A 257 -13.04 -13.95 -13.85
N TRP A 258 -13.46 -13.48 -12.68
CA TRP A 258 -14.49 -14.12 -11.86
C TRP A 258 -15.88 -14.09 -12.52
N THR A 259 -16.09 -13.30 -13.58
CA THR A 259 -17.35 -13.31 -14.36
C THR A 259 -17.31 -14.23 -15.60
N THR A 260 -16.16 -14.83 -15.92
CA THR A 260 -15.98 -15.71 -17.08
C THR A 260 -16.41 -17.15 -16.80
N ASP A 261 -16.45 -17.97 -17.84
CA ASP A 261 -16.76 -19.41 -17.74
C ASP A 261 -15.68 -20.21 -16.99
N LEU A 262 -14.49 -19.63 -16.80
CA LEU A 262 -13.39 -20.21 -16.03
C LEU A 262 -13.65 -20.17 -14.52
N ARG A 263 -14.68 -19.47 -14.10
CA ARG A 263 -15.02 -19.30 -12.68
C ARG A 263 -15.38 -20.62 -12.03
N MET A 264 -14.88 -20.85 -10.86
CA MET A 264 -15.34 -21.86 -9.93
C MET A 264 -16.33 -21.22 -8.96
N ILE A 265 -17.52 -21.80 -8.85
CA ILE A 265 -18.53 -21.37 -7.88
C ILE A 265 -18.48 -22.33 -6.71
N VAL A 266 -18.05 -21.83 -5.56
CA VAL A 266 -17.98 -22.58 -4.31
C VAL A 266 -19.21 -22.24 -3.47
N VAL A 267 -19.92 -23.27 -2.98
CA VAL A 267 -21.10 -23.13 -2.12
C VAL A 267 -22.12 -22.11 -2.66
N ARG A 268 -22.34 -22.08 -3.98
CA ARG A 268 -23.31 -21.25 -4.71
C ARG A 268 -23.05 -19.72 -4.71
N SER A 269 -22.10 -19.21 -3.94
CA SER A 269 -21.94 -17.77 -3.71
C SER A 269 -20.51 -17.29 -3.87
N PHE A 270 -19.51 -18.01 -3.36
CA PHE A 270 -18.12 -17.66 -3.57
C PHE A 270 -17.66 -17.94 -5.00
N VAL A 271 -17.04 -16.97 -5.61
CA VAL A 271 -16.54 -17.06 -6.98
C VAL A 271 -15.05 -16.81 -7.01
N CYS A 272 -14.28 -17.69 -7.62
CA CYS A 272 -12.85 -17.51 -7.84
C CYS A 272 -12.41 -18.16 -9.14
N VAL A 273 -11.26 -17.75 -9.66
CA VAL A 273 -10.56 -18.43 -10.76
C VAL A 273 -9.18 -18.81 -10.24
N GLN A 274 -9.13 -19.94 -9.53
CA GLN A 274 -7.95 -20.39 -8.79
C GLN A 274 -6.64 -20.28 -9.59
N PRO A 275 -6.53 -20.73 -10.86
CA PRO A 275 -5.29 -20.59 -11.61
C PRO A 275 -4.88 -19.13 -11.86
N TYR A 276 -5.86 -18.25 -12.08
CA TYR A 276 -5.63 -16.83 -12.34
C TYR A 276 -5.24 -16.09 -11.06
N ASP A 277 -5.99 -16.32 -9.99
CA ASP A 277 -5.75 -15.70 -8.67
C ASP A 277 -4.38 -16.11 -8.10
N MET A 278 -4.00 -17.38 -8.30
CA MET A 278 -2.68 -17.87 -7.91
C MET A 278 -1.56 -17.24 -8.76
N ALA A 279 -1.75 -17.13 -10.08
CA ALA A 279 -0.78 -16.47 -10.96
C ALA A 279 -0.62 -14.99 -10.60
N THR A 280 -1.71 -14.31 -10.24
CA THR A 280 -1.71 -12.92 -9.75
C THR A 280 -0.86 -12.78 -8.49
N CYS A 281 -1.10 -13.65 -7.51
CA CYS A 281 -0.35 -13.68 -6.25
C CYS A 281 1.15 -13.87 -6.50
N LEU A 282 1.53 -14.85 -7.31
CA LEU A 282 2.94 -15.10 -7.68
C LEU A 282 3.58 -13.91 -8.39
N ALA A 283 2.86 -13.24 -9.29
CA ALA A 283 3.36 -12.07 -10.01
C ALA A 283 3.56 -10.86 -9.08
N MET A 284 2.66 -10.65 -8.12
CA MET A 284 2.83 -9.63 -7.07
C MET A 284 4.10 -9.90 -6.25
N PHE A 285 4.31 -11.14 -5.83
CA PHE A 285 5.52 -11.52 -5.08
C PHE A 285 6.81 -11.28 -5.84
N THR A 286 6.82 -11.59 -7.12
CA THR A 286 7.98 -11.40 -8.00
C THR A 286 8.44 -9.93 -8.01
N ASN A 287 7.51 -8.99 -7.84
CA ASN A 287 7.79 -7.56 -7.94
C ASN A 287 7.83 -6.82 -6.59
N ILE A 288 7.64 -7.49 -5.46
CA ILE A 288 7.56 -6.83 -4.14
C ILE A 288 8.85 -6.13 -3.73
N SER A 289 10.01 -6.61 -4.18
CA SER A 289 11.32 -5.99 -3.93
C SER A 289 11.45 -4.58 -4.46
N ALA A 290 10.66 -4.24 -5.49
CA ALA A 290 10.61 -2.93 -6.09
C ALA A 290 10.24 -1.82 -5.09
N SER A 291 9.24 -2.08 -4.25
CA SER A 291 8.81 -1.12 -3.22
C SER A 291 9.93 -0.81 -2.22
N VAL A 292 10.73 -1.82 -1.88
CA VAL A 292 11.85 -1.68 -0.94
C VAL A 292 12.97 -0.83 -1.54
N ILE A 293 13.32 -1.08 -2.81
CA ILE A 293 14.36 -0.31 -3.50
C ILE A 293 13.94 1.15 -3.64
N PHE A 294 12.67 1.40 -3.97
CA PHE A 294 12.12 2.74 -4.09
C PHE A 294 12.27 3.52 -2.77
N ILE A 295 11.74 2.98 -1.67
CA ILE A 295 11.75 3.64 -0.36
C ILE A 295 13.19 3.87 0.13
N SER A 296 14.08 2.90 -0.05
CA SER A 296 15.43 2.97 0.52
C SER A 296 16.36 3.91 -0.23
N ARG A 297 16.17 4.11 -1.52
CA ARG A 297 17.10 4.83 -2.37
C ARG A 297 16.51 6.08 -3.00
N VAL A 298 15.43 5.91 -3.76
CA VAL A 298 14.88 6.99 -4.59
C VAL A 298 14.25 8.08 -3.75
N GLU A 299 13.42 7.70 -2.78
CA GLU A 299 12.69 8.65 -1.93
C GLU A 299 13.66 9.54 -1.12
N MET A 300 14.75 8.97 -0.62
CA MET A 300 15.71 9.69 0.20
C MET A 300 16.50 10.74 -0.60
N HIS A 301 17.05 10.35 -1.76
CA HIS A 301 17.80 11.28 -2.63
C HIS A 301 16.88 12.37 -3.21
N PHE A 302 15.64 12.03 -3.54
CA PHE A 302 14.68 13.01 -4.02
C PHE A 302 14.32 14.03 -2.94
N HIS A 303 14.09 13.60 -1.71
CA HIS A 303 13.76 14.49 -0.60
C HIS A 303 14.84 15.56 -0.37
N GLU A 304 16.11 15.20 -0.43
CA GLU A 304 17.21 16.15 -0.29
C GLU A 304 17.22 17.23 -1.41
N ARG A 305 16.96 16.83 -2.65
CA ARG A 305 16.90 17.73 -3.79
C ARG A 305 15.64 18.59 -3.79
N TYR A 306 14.52 18.02 -3.38
CA TYR A 306 13.27 18.76 -3.22
C TYR A 306 13.40 19.84 -2.13
N LYS A 307 14.06 19.51 -1.01
CA LYS A 307 14.36 20.47 0.07
C LYS A 307 15.24 21.61 -0.45
N ALA A 308 16.32 21.32 -1.18
CA ALA A 308 17.19 22.34 -1.77
C ALA A 308 16.44 23.27 -2.76
N TYR A 309 15.50 22.70 -3.54
CA TYR A 309 14.63 23.49 -4.40
C TYR A 309 13.68 24.38 -3.58
N SER A 310 13.05 23.85 -2.54
CA SER A 310 12.16 24.61 -1.65
C SER A 310 12.90 25.77 -0.95
N GLU A 311 14.12 25.57 -0.49
CA GLU A 311 14.97 26.59 0.10
C GLU A 311 15.31 27.69 -0.92
N ALA A 312 15.59 27.31 -2.17
CA ALA A 312 15.84 28.28 -3.26
C ALA A 312 14.58 29.10 -3.60
N VAL A 313 13.38 28.51 -3.53
CA VAL A 313 12.10 29.22 -3.74
C VAL A 313 11.82 30.24 -2.64
N ILE A 314 12.20 29.94 -1.38
CA ILE A 314 11.93 30.81 -0.22
C ILE A 314 12.89 32.00 -0.17
N GLY A 315 14.16 31.82 -0.46
CA GLY A 315 15.18 32.86 -0.25
C GLY A 315 16.25 32.97 -1.33
N GLY A 316 16.16 32.22 -2.44
CA GLY A 316 17.13 32.21 -3.52
C GLY A 316 16.84 33.25 -4.60
N ARG A 317 17.83 33.42 -5.51
CA ARG A 317 17.67 34.24 -6.74
C ARG A 317 16.92 33.41 -7.79
N GLY A 318 16.30 34.08 -8.78
CA GLY A 318 15.59 33.36 -9.88
C GLY A 318 16.46 32.34 -10.63
N CYS A 319 17.76 32.62 -10.80
CA CYS A 319 18.70 31.66 -11.38
C CYS A 319 18.92 30.43 -10.50
N ASP A 320 18.92 30.56 -9.15
CA ASP A 320 19.12 29.47 -8.22
C ASP A 320 17.90 28.53 -8.24
N ILE A 321 16.69 29.08 -8.36
CA ILE A 321 15.43 28.34 -8.51
C ILE A 321 15.50 27.49 -9.79
N GLU A 322 15.91 28.06 -10.92
CA GLU A 322 15.99 27.34 -12.19
C GLU A 322 17.06 26.24 -12.18
N ILE A 323 18.22 26.51 -11.59
CA ILE A 323 19.31 25.54 -11.46
C ILE A 323 18.90 24.37 -10.56
N THR A 324 18.33 24.65 -9.40
CA THR A 324 17.90 23.60 -8.44
C THR A 324 16.75 22.77 -9.00
N LYS A 325 15.80 23.39 -9.70
CA LYS A 325 14.71 22.71 -10.42
C LYS A 325 15.27 21.74 -11.48
N LYS A 326 16.16 22.20 -12.36
CA LYS A 326 16.78 21.34 -13.37
C LYS A 326 17.56 20.18 -12.76
N ARG A 327 18.30 20.42 -11.68
CA ARG A 327 19.03 19.37 -10.94
C ARG A 327 18.08 18.35 -10.33
N MET A 328 16.96 18.79 -9.74
CA MET A 328 15.97 17.92 -9.13
C MET A 328 15.32 16.98 -10.17
N PHE A 329 14.83 17.51 -11.31
CA PHE A 329 14.21 16.69 -12.35
C PHE A 329 15.21 15.77 -13.07
N ARG A 330 16.46 16.21 -13.27
CA ARG A 330 17.51 15.35 -13.82
C ARG A 330 17.78 14.16 -12.91
N MET A 331 17.96 14.41 -11.62
CA MET A 331 18.17 13.36 -10.64
C MET A 331 16.95 12.42 -10.56
N LEU A 332 15.72 12.96 -10.60
CA LEU A 332 14.50 12.17 -10.64
C LEU A 332 14.51 11.18 -11.84
N ALA A 333 14.85 11.66 -13.04
CA ALA A 333 14.91 10.82 -14.23
C ALA A 333 16.01 9.74 -14.12
N GLU A 334 17.19 10.10 -13.60
CA GLU A 334 18.32 9.19 -13.42
C GLU A 334 17.98 8.09 -12.39
N GLU A 335 17.35 8.44 -11.26
CA GLU A 335 16.95 7.49 -10.22
C GLU A 335 15.79 6.57 -10.67
N LEU A 336 14.78 7.10 -11.36
CA LEU A 336 13.71 6.27 -11.93
C LEU A 336 14.24 5.27 -12.96
N MET A 337 15.19 5.69 -13.80
CA MET A 337 15.82 4.78 -14.77
C MET A 337 16.71 3.74 -14.08
N SER A 338 17.43 4.13 -13.04
CA SER A 338 18.23 3.20 -12.22
C SER A 338 17.34 2.18 -11.54
N LEU A 339 16.23 2.63 -10.94
CA LEU A 339 15.21 1.79 -10.32
C LEU A 339 14.65 0.76 -11.31
N ALA A 340 14.24 1.23 -12.50
CA ALA A 340 13.69 0.36 -13.55
C ALA A 340 14.69 -0.73 -13.95
N ARG A 341 15.97 -0.38 -14.13
CA ARG A 341 17.03 -1.34 -14.47
C ARG A 341 17.24 -2.38 -13.38
N VAL A 342 17.40 -1.96 -12.13
CA VAL A 342 17.65 -2.88 -11.01
C VAL A 342 16.44 -3.79 -10.81
N GLN A 343 15.23 -3.23 -10.83
CA GLN A 343 14.01 -4.01 -10.68
C GLN A 343 13.82 -4.98 -11.83
N PHE A 344 14.12 -4.60 -13.06
CA PHE A 344 14.03 -5.51 -14.21
C PHE A 344 14.91 -6.74 -14.02
N ILE A 345 16.16 -6.54 -13.58
CA ILE A 345 17.09 -7.65 -13.32
C ILE A 345 16.54 -8.57 -12.21
N ILE A 346 16.06 -8.00 -11.11
CA ILE A 346 15.50 -8.76 -9.98
C ILE A 346 14.26 -9.54 -10.43
N THR A 347 13.34 -8.87 -11.12
CA THR A 347 12.13 -9.50 -11.66
C THR A 347 12.46 -10.66 -12.58
N LEU A 348 13.43 -10.48 -13.48
CA LEU A 348 13.86 -11.52 -14.41
C LEU A 348 14.45 -12.73 -13.68
N VAL A 349 15.31 -12.51 -12.68
CA VAL A 349 15.92 -13.58 -11.89
C VAL A 349 14.85 -14.36 -11.11
N ILE A 350 13.97 -13.67 -10.40
CA ILE A 350 12.88 -14.31 -9.63
C ILE A 350 11.91 -15.03 -10.58
N PHE A 351 11.57 -14.41 -11.70
CA PHE A 351 10.72 -15.01 -12.72
C PHE A 351 11.29 -16.34 -13.25
N LEU A 352 12.57 -16.36 -13.65
CA LEU A 352 13.24 -17.57 -14.11
C LEU A 352 13.29 -18.64 -13.02
N PHE A 353 13.59 -18.23 -11.79
CA PHE A 353 13.55 -19.14 -10.65
C PHE A 353 12.17 -19.76 -10.47
N CYS A 354 11.10 -18.95 -10.47
CA CYS A 354 9.72 -19.42 -10.36
C CYS A 354 9.34 -20.36 -11.50
N MET A 355 9.70 -20.04 -12.75
CA MET A 355 9.38 -20.88 -13.91
C MET A 355 10.05 -22.28 -13.84
N ILE A 356 11.21 -22.40 -13.18
CA ILE A 356 11.94 -23.67 -13.04
C ILE A 356 11.44 -24.48 -11.83
N PHE A 357 11.22 -23.82 -10.69
CA PHE A 357 10.97 -24.50 -9.42
C PHE A 357 9.49 -24.70 -9.10
N LEU A 358 8.59 -23.77 -9.44
CA LEU A 358 7.17 -23.89 -9.12
C LEU A 358 6.48 -25.11 -9.76
N PRO A 359 6.78 -25.51 -11.00
CA PRO A 359 6.23 -26.75 -11.56
C PRO A 359 6.61 -28.00 -10.77
N ARG A 360 7.81 -28.02 -10.15
CA ARG A 360 8.25 -29.13 -9.28
C ARG A 360 7.49 -29.18 -7.94
N LEU A 361 6.93 -28.06 -7.51
CA LEU A 361 6.09 -27.95 -6.31
C LEU A 361 4.61 -28.19 -6.59
N GLY A 362 4.24 -28.59 -7.82
CA GLY A 362 2.85 -28.86 -8.20
C GLY A 362 2.10 -27.65 -8.81
N PHE A 363 2.73 -26.48 -8.93
CA PHE A 363 2.15 -25.37 -9.67
C PHE A 363 2.35 -25.60 -11.17
N GLY A 364 1.29 -25.93 -11.86
CA GLY A 364 1.38 -26.29 -13.30
C GLY A 364 0.22 -25.73 -14.12
N GLY A 365 0.20 -26.15 -15.38
CA GLY A 365 -0.91 -25.89 -16.28
C GLY A 365 -1.15 -24.38 -16.53
N MET A 366 -2.39 -23.95 -16.38
CA MET A 366 -2.87 -22.62 -16.71
C MET A 366 -2.18 -21.52 -15.88
N THR A 367 -1.91 -21.76 -14.57
CA THR A 367 -1.23 -20.80 -13.70
C THR A 367 0.10 -20.36 -14.28
N MET A 368 0.93 -21.30 -14.72
CA MET A 368 2.27 -21.01 -15.27
C MET A 368 2.21 -20.41 -16.68
N ARG A 369 1.12 -20.58 -17.42
CA ARG A 369 0.89 -19.91 -18.72
C ARG A 369 0.50 -18.45 -18.57
N ILE A 370 -0.27 -18.11 -17.54
CA ILE A 370 -0.73 -16.73 -17.26
C ILE A 370 0.35 -15.90 -16.56
N TYR A 371 1.14 -16.53 -15.68
CA TYR A 371 2.12 -15.89 -14.82
C TYR A 371 3.10 -14.95 -15.53
N PRO A 372 3.70 -15.26 -16.71
CA PRO A 372 4.62 -14.36 -17.39
C PRO A 372 4.02 -13.01 -17.77
N CYS A 373 2.78 -13.02 -18.28
CA CYS A 373 2.09 -11.81 -18.69
C CYS A 373 1.76 -10.92 -17.48
N LEU A 374 1.25 -11.51 -16.40
CA LEU A 374 0.97 -10.78 -15.17
C LEU A 374 2.25 -10.22 -14.54
N THR A 375 3.35 -10.97 -14.54
CA THR A 375 4.65 -10.49 -14.02
C THR A 375 5.13 -9.24 -14.75
N ALA A 376 4.99 -9.18 -16.06
CA ALA A 376 5.29 -7.99 -16.84
C ALA A 376 4.36 -6.81 -16.47
N GLY A 377 3.07 -7.08 -16.27
CA GLY A 377 2.10 -6.06 -15.82
C GLY A 377 2.48 -5.47 -14.46
N TYR A 378 2.78 -6.30 -13.47
CA TYR A 378 3.19 -5.85 -12.13
C TYR A 378 4.53 -5.11 -12.12
N PHE A 379 5.46 -5.44 -13.02
CA PHE A 379 6.68 -4.66 -13.19
C PHE A 379 6.38 -3.21 -13.64
N ILE A 380 5.52 -3.03 -14.65
CA ILE A 380 5.13 -1.70 -15.13
C ILE A 380 4.29 -0.97 -14.07
N LEU A 381 3.39 -1.69 -13.38
CA LEU A 381 2.60 -1.15 -12.27
C LEU A 381 3.47 -0.45 -11.22
N PHE A 382 4.60 -1.07 -10.87
CA PHE A 382 5.49 -0.48 -9.90
C PHE A 382 6.12 0.83 -10.38
N LEU A 383 6.51 0.92 -11.66
CA LEU A 383 7.03 2.16 -12.23
C LEU A 383 5.96 3.26 -12.21
N MET A 384 4.73 2.94 -12.57
CA MET A 384 3.59 3.85 -12.48
C MET A 384 3.35 4.32 -11.04
N TYR A 385 3.41 3.40 -10.06
CA TYR A 385 3.21 3.74 -8.64
C TYR A 385 4.29 4.69 -8.12
N ALA A 386 5.54 4.48 -8.51
CA ALA A 386 6.64 5.40 -8.18
C ALA A 386 6.35 6.82 -8.68
N GLU A 387 5.85 6.96 -9.91
CA GLU A 387 5.49 8.26 -10.46
C GLU A 387 4.28 8.90 -9.76
N ILE A 388 3.28 8.13 -9.33
CA ILE A 388 2.16 8.64 -8.51
C ILE A 388 2.67 9.24 -7.20
N ILE A 389 3.66 8.62 -6.55
CA ILE A 389 4.27 9.18 -5.34
C ILE A 389 4.93 10.52 -5.62
N PHE A 390 5.62 10.68 -6.76
CA PHE A 390 6.19 11.98 -7.13
C PHE A 390 5.12 13.04 -7.44
N LEU A 391 3.99 12.66 -8.04
CA LEU A 391 2.86 13.58 -8.19
C LEU A 391 2.32 14.05 -6.82
N TYR A 392 2.34 13.20 -5.80
CA TYR A 392 2.01 13.61 -4.43
C TYR A 392 3.04 14.59 -3.84
N TYR A 393 4.33 14.40 -4.08
CA TYR A 393 5.36 15.35 -3.65
C TYR A 393 5.17 16.73 -4.30
N PHE A 394 4.78 16.76 -5.56
CA PHE A 394 4.48 18.02 -6.27
C PHE A 394 3.07 18.56 -5.98
N ASN A 395 2.30 17.88 -5.14
CA ASN A 395 0.89 18.23 -4.83
C ASN A 395 -0.02 18.30 -6.08
N ASP A 396 0.29 17.54 -7.14
CA ASP A 396 -0.57 17.38 -8.31
C ASP A 396 -1.62 16.29 -8.07
N LEU A 397 -2.58 16.60 -7.19
CA LEU A 397 -3.64 15.68 -6.81
C LEU A 397 -4.56 15.32 -7.98
N LYS A 398 -4.79 16.26 -8.92
CA LYS A 398 -5.58 15.99 -10.13
C LYS A 398 -4.86 15.04 -11.07
N GLY A 399 -3.55 15.20 -11.25
CA GLY A 399 -2.73 14.31 -12.05
C GLY A 399 -2.71 12.90 -11.49
N SER A 400 -2.62 12.73 -10.18
CA SER A 400 -2.65 11.41 -9.54
C SER A 400 -4.00 10.70 -9.70
N VAL A 401 -5.14 11.42 -9.55
CA VAL A 401 -6.48 10.87 -9.83
C VAL A 401 -6.61 10.43 -11.29
N MET A 402 -6.19 11.27 -12.24
CA MET A 402 -6.24 10.93 -13.67
C MET A 402 -5.42 9.68 -13.99
N THR A 403 -4.24 9.55 -13.39
CA THR A 403 -3.37 8.38 -13.55
C THR A 403 -4.05 7.12 -13.02
N ALA A 404 -4.57 7.14 -11.79
CA ALA A 404 -5.23 5.99 -11.19
C ALA A 404 -6.54 5.61 -11.92
N LEU A 405 -7.30 6.61 -12.39
CA LEU A 405 -8.53 6.39 -13.15
C LEU A 405 -8.22 5.76 -14.52
N SER A 406 -7.26 6.32 -15.26
CA SER A 406 -6.85 5.77 -16.55
C SER A 406 -6.32 4.35 -16.43
N PHE A 407 -5.52 4.06 -15.40
CA PHE A 407 -5.05 2.72 -15.06
C PHE A 407 -6.21 1.77 -14.79
N CYS A 408 -7.13 2.12 -13.90
CA CYS A 408 -8.25 1.26 -13.51
C CYS A 408 -9.16 0.95 -14.69
N LEU A 409 -9.58 1.98 -15.46
CA LEU A 409 -10.47 1.81 -16.62
C LEU A 409 -9.81 1.01 -17.75
N SER A 410 -8.56 1.32 -18.10
CA SER A 410 -7.86 0.59 -19.16
C SER A 410 -7.54 -0.85 -18.77
N THR A 411 -7.25 -1.13 -17.49
CA THR A 411 -7.11 -2.50 -16.97
C THR A 411 -8.44 -3.26 -17.09
N MET A 412 -9.56 -2.64 -16.70
CA MET A 412 -10.88 -3.26 -16.82
C MET A 412 -11.22 -3.60 -18.26
N ILE A 413 -11.14 -2.62 -19.17
CA ILE A 413 -11.46 -2.80 -20.60
C ILE A 413 -10.50 -3.82 -21.23
N GLY A 414 -9.20 -3.69 -20.98
CA GLY A 414 -8.20 -4.62 -21.49
C GLY A 414 -8.40 -6.05 -21.00
N SER A 415 -8.83 -6.22 -19.74
CA SER A 415 -9.13 -7.55 -19.18
C SER A 415 -10.38 -8.16 -19.78
N ILE A 416 -11.44 -7.37 -20.03
CA ILE A 416 -12.64 -7.85 -20.75
C ILE A 416 -12.27 -8.32 -22.18
N ILE A 417 -11.42 -7.57 -22.88
CA ILE A 417 -10.95 -7.96 -24.20
C ILE A 417 -10.09 -9.23 -24.12
N SER A 418 -9.23 -9.34 -23.11
CA SER A 418 -8.30 -10.48 -22.96
C SER A 418 -9.01 -11.81 -22.69
N THR A 419 -10.24 -11.81 -22.17
CA THR A 419 -11.02 -13.05 -21.98
C THR A 419 -11.30 -13.79 -23.31
N HIS A 420 -11.23 -13.10 -24.43
CA HIS A 420 -11.43 -13.68 -25.76
C HIS A 420 -10.13 -14.20 -26.41
N PHE A 421 -8.99 -14.03 -25.73
CA PHE A 421 -7.69 -14.50 -26.24
C PHE A 421 -7.33 -15.88 -25.64
N SER A 422 -6.18 -16.40 -26.04
CA SER A 422 -5.63 -17.62 -25.44
C SER A 422 -5.11 -17.36 -24.01
N GLU A 423 -5.03 -18.42 -23.21
CA GLU A 423 -4.63 -18.38 -21.78
C GLU A 423 -3.34 -17.58 -21.52
N ILE A 424 -2.38 -17.62 -22.45
CA ILE A 424 -1.09 -16.91 -22.33
C ILE A 424 -1.30 -15.39 -22.22
N TRP A 425 -2.37 -14.87 -22.85
CA TRP A 425 -2.67 -13.44 -22.92
C TRP A 425 -3.65 -12.93 -21.88
N TYR A 426 -4.11 -13.78 -20.95
CA TYR A 426 -5.11 -13.35 -19.94
C TYR A 426 -4.62 -12.20 -19.05
N GLY A 427 -3.31 -12.07 -18.84
CA GLY A 427 -2.73 -10.94 -18.10
C GLY A 427 -2.56 -9.63 -18.89
N ILE A 428 -2.83 -9.63 -20.24
CA ILE A 428 -2.53 -8.46 -21.10
C ILE A 428 -3.33 -7.22 -20.70
N GLY A 429 -4.53 -7.40 -20.14
CA GLY A 429 -5.34 -6.30 -19.64
C GLY A 429 -4.62 -5.48 -18.56
N LEU A 430 -3.94 -6.16 -17.64
CA LEU A 430 -3.12 -5.50 -16.62
C LEU A 430 -1.92 -4.79 -17.25
N VAL A 431 -1.21 -5.43 -18.21
CA VAL A 431 -0.05 -4.85 -18.89
C VAL A 431 -0.43 -3.54 -19.59
N VAL A 432 -1.51 -3.57 -20.40
CA VAL A 432 -1.99 -2.40 -21.12
C VAL A 432 -2.45 -1.32 -20.14
N GLY A 433 -3.20 -1.71 -19.11
CA GLY A 433 -3.67 -0.78 -18.08
C GLY A 433 -2.53 -0.06 -17.35
N CYS A 434 -1.52 -0.80 -16.93
CA CYS A 434 -0.33 -0.24 -16.27
C CYS A 434 0.46 0.67 -17.22
N PHE A 435 0.58 0.30 -18.50
CA PHE A 435 1.28 1.11 -19.48
C PHE A 435 0.56 2.43 -19.77
N VAL A 436 -0.77 2.40 -19.90
CA VAL A 436 -1.59 3.61 -20.08
C VAL A 436 -1.48 4.50 -18.85
N GLY A 437 -1.65 3.95 -17.65
CA GLY A 437 -1.50 4.70 -16.41
C GLY A 437 -0.11 5.33 -16.26
N TRP A 438 0.94 4.55 -16.53
CA TRP A 438 2.32 5.03 -16.53
C TRP A 438 2.55 6.17 -17.52
N SER A 439 2.02 6.05 -18.74
CA SER A 439 2.11 7.09 -19.78
C SER A 439 1.44 8.40 -19.33
N VAL A 440 0.29 8.32 -18.66
CA VAL A 440 -0.41 9.48 -18.10
C VAL A 440 0.40 10.13 -16.98
N ALA A 441 0.94 9.33 -16.06
CA ALA A 441 1.78 9.83 -14.96
C ALA A 441 3.03 10.53 -15.51
N TYR A 442 3.72 9.91 -16.45
CA TYR A 442 4.89 10.48 -17.11
C TYR A 442 4.58 11.81 -17.80
N ALA A 443 3.48 11.88 -18.56
CA ALA A 443 3.05 13.11 -19.22
C ALA A 443 2.75 14.23 -18.20
N ARG A 444 2.16 13.88 -17.05
CA ARG A 444 1.91 14.82 -15.95
C ARG A 444 3.20 15.32 -15.32
N ILE A 445 4.17 14.45 -15.01
CA ILE A 445 5.50 14.83 -14.48
C ILE A 445 6.24 15.73 -15.45
N ARG A 446 6.21 15.44 -16.76
CA ARG A 446 6.82 16.30 -17.79
C ARG A 446 6.16 17.68 -17.88
N ASN A 447 4.84 17.74 -17.72
CA ASN A 447 4.13 19.02 -17.64
C ASN A 447 4.51 19.81 -16.37
N MET A 448 4.69 19.11 -15.23
CA MET A 448 5.17 19.71 -13.99
C MET A 448 6.59 20.22 -14.10
N GLU A 449 7.50 19.52 -14.77
CA GLU A 449 8.86 19.99 -15.03
C GLU A 449 8.87 21.36 -15.71
N LYS A 450 7.96 21.60 -16.67
CA LYS A 450 7.84 22.87 -17.39
C LYS A 450 7.21 23.98 -16.54
N ASN A 451 6.18 23.64 -15.76
CA ASN A 451 5.30 24.61 -15.13
C ASN A 451 5.33 24.58 -13.59
N LEU A 452 6.36 23.96 -12.97
CA LEU A 452 6.42 23.77 -11.52
C LEU A 452 6.37 25.10 -10.77
N ASP A 453 7.08 26.11 -11.25
CA ASP A 453 7.12 27.44 -10.62
C ASP A 453 5.73 28.07 -10.60
N ILE A 454 5.01 28.02 -11.72
CA ILE A 454 3.62 28.51 -11.82
C ILE A 454 2.71 27.70 -10.89
N HIS A 455 2.88 26.39 -10.84
CA HIS A 455 2.08 25.51 -9.99
C HIS A 455 2.28 25.83 -8.50
N ILE A 456 3.52 26.01 -8.05
CA ILE A 456 3.83 26.33 -6.66
C ILE A 456 3.37 27.74 -6.29
N PHE A 457 3.65 28.75 -7.14
CA PHE A 457 3.29 30.13 -6.85
C PHE A 457 1.78 30.41 -7.00
N CYS A 458 1.09 29.76 -7.95
CA CYS A 458 -0.33 30.03 -8.21
C CYS A 458 -1.30 29.10 -7.48
N ASN A 459 -0.90 27.84 -7.23
CA ASN A 459 -1.76 26.83 -6.57
C ASN A 459 -1.28 26.45 -5.18
N GLY A 460 -0.08 26.89 -4.76
CA GLY A 460 0.47 26.62 -3.44
C GLY A 460 -0.29 27.32 -2.33
N HIS A 461 -0.24 26.77 -1.12
CA HIS A 461 -0.83 27.36 0.09
C HIS A 461 -0.26 28.75 0.43
N LEU A 462 0.90 29.12 -0.11
CA LEU A 462 1.51 30.44 0.07
C LEU A 462 0.64 31.61 -0.41
N LEU A 463 -0.28 31.40 -1.35
CA LEU A 463 -1.19 32.42 -1.87
C LEU A 463 -2.65 32.23 -1.44
N LYS A 464 -3.02 31.09 -0.85
CA LYS A 464 -4.31 30.96 -0.20
C LYS A 464 -4.25 31.67 1.15
N ARG A 465 -4.67 32.94 1.17
CA ARG A 465 -5.02 33.61 2.42
C ARG A 465 -6.02 32.72 3.18
N THR A 466 -5.54 32.02 4.20
CA THR A 466 -6.43 31.40 5.19
C THR A 466 -7.23 32.54 5.82
N LYS A 467 -8.52 32.57 5.54
CA LYS A 467 -9.44 33.46 6.26
C LYS A 467 -9.31 33.11 7.74
N GLY A 468 -8.58 33.93 8.49
CA GLY A 468 -8.68 33.94 9.92
C GLY A 468 -7.42 33.80 10.77
N THR A 469 -6.28 33.36 10.25
CA THR A 469 -5.02 33.38 11.02
C THR A 469 -3.89 33.83 10.13
N CYS A 470 -3.77 35.13 9.97
CA CYS A 470 -2.44 35.70 9.74
C CYS A 470 -1.71 35.53 11.07
N PRO A 471 -0.61 34.72 11.16
CA PRO A 471 0.33 34.93 12.27
C PRO A 471 0.67 36.41 12.17
N SER A 472 0.46 37.13 13.28
CA SER A 472 0.81 38.56 13.32
C SER A 472 2.22 38.67 12.78
N PRO A 473 2.52 39.64 11.93
CA PRO A 473 3.83 39.77 11.27
C PRO A 473 4.87 40.24 12.26
N LYS A 474 5.16 39.42 13.28
CA LYS A 474 6.29 39.64 14.19
C LYS A 474 7.66 39.70 13.46
N VAL A 475 7.69 39.21 12.24
CA VAL A 475 8.85 39.30 11.35
C VAL A 475 8.90 40.64 10.61
N PHE A 476 7.75 41.22 10.23
CA PHE A 476 7.69 42.53 9.59
C PHE A 476 7.92 43.68 10.59
N ASP A 477 7.44 43.54 11.83
CA ASP A 477 7.68 44.55 12.88
C ASP A 477 9.18 44.67 13.25
N ARG A 478 9.97 43.60 13.16
CA ARG A 478 11.43 43.68 13.34
C ARG A 478 12.11 44.47 12.24
N TYR A 479 11.69 44.30 10.99
CA TYR A 479 12.29 45.05 9.86
C TYR A 479 11.85 46.51 9.83
N GLN A 480 10.67 46.86 10.32
CA GLN A 480 10.25 48.27 10.46
C GLN A 480 10.96 48.94 11.66
N GLY A 481 11.12 48.26 12.78
CA GLY A 481 11.90 48.75 13.92
C GLY A 481 13.35 49.09 13.56
N ASP A 482 14.05 48.20 12.87
CA ASP A 482 15.43 48.42 12.42
C ASP A 482 15.58 49.56 11.39
N THR A 483 14.54 49.83 10.58
CA THR A 483 14.55 50.93 9.62
C THR A 483 14.25 52.28 10.29
N GLU A 484 13.39 52.32 11.29
CA GLU A 484 13.09 53.52 12.06
C GLU A 484 14.25 53.91 13.01
N GLU A 485 14.97 52.93 13.59
CA GLU A 485 16.19 53.23 14.37
C GLU A 485 17.31 53.76 13.50
N ARG A 486 17.53 53.19 12.31
CA ARG A 486 18.56 53.72 11.34
C ARG A 486 18.23 55.09 10.77
N MET A 487 16.94 55.47 10.66
CA MET A 487 16.54 56.81 10.25
C MET A 487 16.64 57.86 11.38
N LYS A 488 16.73 57.43 12.64
CA LYS A 488 16.93 58.35 13.79
C LYS A 488 18.41 58.59 14.08
N GLU A 489 19.30 57.72 13.56
CA GLU A 489 20.77 57.87 13.70
C GLU A 489 21.44 58.53 12.50
N SER A 490 20.71 58.86 11.43
CA SER A 490 21.14 59.68 10.28
C SER A 490 20.56 61.09 10.36
#